data_69c52e0ccbe20c0a63ddd47ccd923e42
#
_entry.id   69c52e0ccbe20c0a63ddd47ccd923e42
#
_cell.length_a   1.000
_cell.length_b   1.000
_cell.length_c   1.000
_cell.angle_alpha   90.00
_cell.angle_beta   90.00
_cell.angle_gamma   90.00
#
_symmetry.space_group_name_H-M   'P 1'
#
loop_
_entity.id
_entity.type
_entity.pdbx_description
1 polymer ?
#
loop_
_entity_poly.entity_id
_entity_poly.type
_entity_poly.pdbx_seq_one_letter_code
_entity_poly.pdbx_strand_id
1 'polypeptide(L)'
;GNIVTNGAYTLKDWVVNERIVLERSPTYWNNAKTVINQVTYLPIASEVTDVNRYRSGEIDMTYNNMPIELFQKLKKEIPDEVHVDPYLCTYYYEINNQKPPFNDVRVRTALKLGMDRDIIVNKVKAQGDMPAYGYTPPYTDGAKLTQPEWFGWSQEKRNEEAKKLLAEAGYTADKPLTINLLYNTSDLHKKLAIAASSLWKKNIGVNVKLVNQEWKTFLDTRHQGTFDVARAGWCADYNEPTSFLNTMLSNSSMNTAHYKSPAFDS
;
A
#
# COMPACT_ATOMS: atom_id res chain seq x y z
N GLY A 1 -15.88 20.23 -14.48
CA GLY A 1 -17.18 19.55 -14.53
C GLY A 1 -17.82 19.47 -13.15
N ASN A 2 -19.12 19.30 -13.08
CA ASN A 2 -19.82 19.17 -11.80
C ASN A 2 -19.72 17.72 -11.31
N ILE A 3 -19.31 17.54 -10.07
CA ILE A 3 -19.34 16.24 -9.38
C ILE A 3 -20.68 16.18 -8.62
N VAL A 4 -21.49 15.18 -8.94
CA VAL A 4 -22.74 14.89 -8.22
C VAL A 4 -22.43 13.87 -7.12
N THR A 5 -22.88 14.16 -5.92
CA THR A 5 -22.66 13.30 -4.73
C THR A 5 -23.89 13.29 -3.83
N ASN A 6 -24.09 12.19 -3.13
CA ASN A 6 -25.07 12.06 -2.05
C ASN A 6 -24.42 12.01 -0.66
N GLY A 7 -23.11 12.29 -0.57
CA GLY A 7 -22.35 12.35 0.66
C GLY A 7 -22.55 13.62 1.46
N ALA A 8 -21.91 13.68 2.63
CA ALA A 8 -22.01 14.81 3.57
C ALA A 8 -21.40 16.12 3.04
N TYR A 9 -20.55 16.05 2.02
CA TYR A 9 -19.85 17.18 1.43
C TYR A 9 -19.95 17.19 -0.09
N THR A 10 -19.89 18.40 -0.65
CA THR A 10 -19.82 18.66 -2.10
C THR A 10 -18.49 19.32 -2.43
N LEU A 11 -18.01 19.13 -3.67
CA LEU A 11 -16.81 19.80 -4.15
C LEU A 11 -17.07 21.29 -4.36
N LYS A 12 -16.34 22.15 -3.66
CA LYS A 12 -16.43 23.60 -3.79
C LYS A 12 -15.37 24.14 -4.75
N ASP A 13 -14.13 23.71 -4.59
CA ASP A 13 -13.00 24.18 -5.36
C ASP A 13 -11.93 23.07 -5.51
N TRP A 14 -11.28 23.02 -6.66
CA TRP A 14 -10.18 22.12 -6.91
C TRP A 14 -9.14 22.80 -7.79
N VAL A 15 -8.01 23.12 -7.19
CA VAL A 15 -6.82 23.60 -7.88
C VAL A 15 -5.80 22.49 -7.87
N VAL A 16 -5.43 22.00 -9.05
CA VAL A 16 -4.51 20.85 -9.21
C VAL A 16 -3.18 21.17 -8.53
N ASN A 17 -2.66 20.23 -7.74
CA ASN A 17 -1.43 20.33 -6.95
C ASN A 17 -1.42 21.44 -5.88
N GLU A 18 -2.55 22.09 -5.62
CA GLU A 18 -2.61 23.16 -4.63
C GLU A 18 -3.61 22.84 -3.51
N ARG A 19 -4.88 22.53 -3.85
CA ARG A 19 -5.92 22.25 -2.85
C ARG A 19 -7.15 21.58 -3.44
N ILE A 20 -7.86 20.86 -2.57
CA ILE A 20 -9.25 20.43 -2.80
C ILE A 20 -10.08 20.96 -1.64
N VAL A 21 -11.10 21.74 -1.93
CA VAL A 21 -12.00 22.30 -0.93
C VAL A 21 -13.37 21.64 -1.04
N LEU A 22 -13.81 21.05 0.05
CA LEU A 22 -15.12 20.44 0.21
C LEU A 22 -15.98 21.31 1.13
N GLU A 23 -17.24 21.47 0.82
CA GLU A 23 -18.22 22.22 1.60
C GLU A 23 -19.35 21.30 2.04
N ARG A 24 -19.83 21.48 3.28
CA ARG A 24 -20.94 20.72 3.84
C ARG A 24 -22.18 20.82 2.95
N SER A 25 -22.76 19.66 2.61
CA SER A 25 -23.96 19.56 1.78
C SER A 25 -25.23 19.79 2.61
N PRO A 26 -26.01 20.84 2.32
CA PRO A 26 -27.27 21.08 3.05
C PRO A 26 -28.34 20.01 2.72
N THR A 27 -28.19 19.30 1.60
CA THR A 27 -29.13 18.26 1.14
C THR A 27 -28.78 16.86 1.58
N TYR A 28 -27.66 16.69 2.31
CA TYR A 28 -27.28 15.39 2.84
C TYR A 28 -28.32 14.89 3.86
N TRP A 29 -28.73 13.64 3.75
CA TRP A 29 -29.81 13.07 4.58
C TRP A 29 -29.54 13.20 6.09
N ASN A 30 -28.28 13.16 6.50
CA ASN A 30 -27.86 13.28 7.90
C ASN A 30 -27.12 14.60 8.18
N ASN A 31 -27.43 15.65 7.44
CA ASN A 31 -26.76 16.94 7.58
C ASN A 31 -26.82 17.53 9.00
N ALA A 32 -27.88 17.24 9.75
CA ALA A 32 -28.02 17.71 11.14
C ALA A 32 -26.89 17.19 12.08
N LYS A 33 -26.26 16.06 11.74
CA LYS A 33 -25.11 15.50 12.49
C LYS A 33 -23.75 15.89 11.90
N THR A 34 -23.71 16.58 10.78
CA THR A 34 -22.47 17.04 10.16
C THR A 34 -22.03 18.33 10.82
N VAL A 35 -20.94 18.31 11.58
CA VAL A 35 -20.47 19.45 12.41
C VAL A 35 -19.51 20.33 11.63
N ILE A 36 -18.58 19.75 10.86
CA ILE A 36 -17.55 20.48 10.12
C ILE A 36 -18.17 21.08 8.85
N ASN A 37 -18.02 22.38 8.65
CA ASN A 37 -18.61 23.07 7.51
C ASN A 37 -17.75 23.00 6.24
N GLN A 38 -16.44 22.97 6.39
CA GLN A 38 -15.49 22.94 5.26
C GLN A 38 -14.32 22.03 5.57
N VAL A 39 -13.88 21.25 4.59
CA VAL A 39 -12.67 20.45 4.64
C VAL A 39 -11.78 20.86 3.47
N THR A 40 -10.53 21.18 3.77
CA THR A 40 -9.51 21.51 2.76
C THR A 40 -8.41 20.48 2.78
N TYR A 41 -8.22 19.77 1.66
CA TYR A 41 -7.08 18.89 1.46
C TYR A 41 -5.95 19.64 0.77
N LEU A 42 -4.75 19.55 1.33
CA LEU A 42 -3.53 20.09 0.74
C LEU A 42 -2.67 18.91 0.24
N PRO A 43 -2.46 18.76 -1.08
CA PRO A 43 -1.60 17.71 -1.61
C PRO A 43 -0.13 18.01 -1.30
N ILE A 44 0.45 17.23 -0.40
CA ILE A 44 1.83 17.38 0.05
C ILE A 44 2.52 16.02 -0.13
N ALA A 45 3.65 15.99 -0.83
CA ALA A 45 4.39 14.75 -1.10
C ALA A 45 5.36 14.37 0.02
N SER A 46 5.73 15.32 0.89
CA SER A 46 6.66 15.09 2.01
C SER A 46 5.91 15.01 3.33
N GLU A 47 5.99 13.87 3.99
CA GLU A 47 5.38 13.63 5.30
C GLU A 47 5.99 14.54 6.39
N VAL A 48 7.28 14.88 6.28
CA VAL A 48 7.95 15.84 7.19
C VAL A 48 7.36 17.25 7.03
N THR A 49 7.05 17.66 5.81
CA THR A 49 6.40 18.94 5.55
C THR A 49 4.99 18.99 6.17
N ASP A 50 4.24 17.90 6.11
CA ASP A 50 2.93 17.78 6.77
C ASP A 50 3.04 18.03 8.28
N VAL A 51 3.97 17.35 8.94
CA VAL A 51 4.19 17.53 10.38
C VAL A 51 4.59 18.97 10.71
N ASN A 52 5.45 19.60 9.90
CA ASN A 52 5.85 20.98 10.12
C ASN A 52 4.68 21.95 9.97
N ARG A 53 3.79 21.74 9.02
CA ARG A 53 2.56 22.53 8.83
C ARG A 53 1.58 22.34 9.99
N TYR A 54 1.46 21.12 10.52
CA TYR A 54 0.69 20.86 11.73
C TYR A 54 1.26 21.63 12.92
N ARG A 55 2.56 21.55 13.15
CA ARG A 55 3.25 22.26 14.24
C ARG A 55 3.16 23.78 14.14
N SER A 56 3.08 24.31 12.94
CA SER A 56 2.90 25.76 12.71
C SER A 56 1.44 26.22 12.83
N GLY A 57 0.50 25.30 13.00
CA GLY A 57 -0.93 25.61 13.04
C GLY A 57 -1.55 25.86 11.66
N GLU A 58 -0.86 25.53 10.58
CA GLU A 58 -1.37 25.70 9.20
C GLU A 58 -2.41 24.65 8.84
N ILE A 59 -2.28 23.42 9.38
CA ILE A 59 -3.24 22.33 9.21
C ILE A 59 -3.68 21.77 10.55
N ASP A 60 -4.89 21.24 10.61
CA ASP A 60 -5.50 20.68 11.82
C ASP A 60 -5.14 19.20 12.03
N MET A 61 -4.83 18.48 10.96
CA MET A 61 -4.55 17.06 10.99
C MET A 61 -3.64 16.67 9.81
N THR A 62 -2.65 15.81 10.06
CA THR A 62 -1.96 15.11 8.98
C THR A 62 -2.87 14.00 8.45
N TYR A 63 -3.11 13.98 7.14
CA TYR A 63 -3.98 12.96 6.51
C TYR A 63 -3.16 11.80 5.94
N ASN A 64 -1.94 12.08 5.50
CA ASN A 64 -1.03 11.10 4.92
C ASN A 64 -0.27 10.30 5.99
N ASN A 65 0.71 9.54 5.54
CA ASN A 65 1.55 8.75 6.44
C ASN A 65 2.38 9.65 7.37
N MET A 66 2.67 9.15 8.57
CA MET A 66 3.58 9.79 9.50
C MET A 66 5.04 9.52 9.09
N PRO A 67 5.94 10.52 9.13
CA PRO A 67 7.36 10.30 8.85
C PRO A 67 7.99 9.36 9.88
N ILE A 68 8.70 8.35 9.38
CA ILE A 68 9.32 7.31 10.23
C ILE A 68 10.26 7.92 11.26
N GLU A 69 11.07 8.89 10.84
CA GLU A 69 12.10 9.51 11.67
C GLU A 69 11.53 10.33 12.83
N LEU A 70 10.37 10.89 12.65
CA LEU A 70 9.75 11.78 13.63
C LEU A 70 8.74 11.08 14.54
N PHE A 71 8.22 9.91 14.12
CA PHE A 71 7.12 9.24 14.79
C PHE A 71 7.38 9.01 16.30
N GLN A 72 8.52 8.40 16.64
CA GLN A 72 8.84 8.10 18.04
C GLN A 72 9.07 9.37 18.88
N LYS A 73 9.61 10.41 18.26
CA LYS A 73 9.80 11.72 18.90
C LYS A 73 8.45 12.38 19.17
N LEU A 74 7.58 12.45 18.16
CA LEU A 74 6.23 13.04 18.29
C LEU A 74 5.39 12.30 19.34
N LYS A 75 5.45 10.97 19.36
CA LYS A 75 4.75 10.16 20.35
C LYS A 75 5.19 10.46 21.80
N LYS A 76 6.43 10.95 21.99
CA LYS A 76 6.94 11.37 23.32
C LYS A 76 6.62 12.83 23.61
N GLU A 77 6.71 13.72 22.63
CA GLU A 77 6.53 15.16 22.78
C GLU A 77 5.06 15.58 22.87
N ILE A 78 4.22 14.95 22.06
CA ILE A 78 2.78 15.28 21.95
C ILE A 78 1.93 13.98 21.94
N PRO A 79 2.01 13.14 23.00
CA PRO A 79 1.37 11.82 23.00
C PRO A 79 -0.14 11.87 22.79
N ASP A 80 -0.80 12.92 23.28
CA ASP A 80 -2.26 13.09 23.16
C ASP A 80 -2.72 13.50 21.76
N GLU A 81 -1.78 13.90 20.90
CA GLU A 81 -2.04 14.31 19.52
C GLU A 81 -1.62 13.25 18.49
N VAL A 82 -0.92 12.19 18.93
CA VAL A 82 -0.47 11.08 18.06
C VAL A 82 -1.38 9.88 18.28
N HIS A 83 -2.29 9.66 17.34
CA HIS A 83 -3.24 8.55 17.37
C HIS A 83 -2.74 7.39 16.50
N VAL A 84 -2.81 6.17 17.03
CA VAL A 84 -2.48 4.92 16.32
C VAL A 84 -3.64 3.96 16.51
N ASP A 85 -4.45 3.83 15.49
CA ASP A 85 -5.67 3.02 15.51
C ASP A 85 -5.63 1.96 14.41
N PRO A 86 -6.31 0.80 14.57
CA PRO A 86 -6.49 -0.16 13.50
C PRO A 86 -7.18 0.48 12.30
N TYR A 87 -6.64 0.24 11.11
CA TYR A 87 -7.20 0.72 9.87
C TYR A 87 -7.37 -0.45 8.88
N LEU A 88 -8.54 -0.56 8.29
CA LEU A 88 -8.83 -1.64 7.33
C LEU A 88 -8.14 -1.37 5.99
N CYS A 89 -6.81 -1.38 6.01
CA CYS A 89 -5.96 -1.21 4.86
C CYS A 89 -4.88 -2.29 4.81
N THR A 90 -4.49 -2.66 3.61
CA THR A 90 -3.33 -3.51 3.37
C THR A 90 -2.36 -2.79 2.43
N TYR A 91 -1.12 -2.63 2.88
CA TYR A 91 0.00 -2.16 2.06
C TYR A 91 0.72 -3.37 1.48
N TYR A 92 0.98 -3.38 0.18
CA TYR A 92 1.61 -4.51 -0.48
C TYR A 92 2.42 -4.10 -1.70
N TYR A 93 3.22 -5.03 -2.19
CA TYR A 93 3.81 -4.96 -3.52
C TYR A 93 3.03 -5.87 -4.45
N GLU A 94 2.41 -5.30 -5.48
CA GLU A 94 1.74 -6.09 -6.50
C GLU A 94 2.70 -6.52 -7.59
N ILE A 95 2.54 -7.75 -8.03
CA ILE A 95 3.37 -8.36 -9.06
C ILE A 95 2.53 -8.46 -10.33
N ASN A 96 3.05 -8.02 -11.46
CA ASN A 96 2.35 -8.09 -12.74
C ASN A 96 2.24 -9.53 -13.23
N ASN A 97 1.06 -10.12 -13.11
CA ASN A 97 0.83 -11.54 -13.44
C ASN A 97 0.88 -11.85 -14.94
N GLN A 98 0.85 -10.86 -15.82
CA GLN A 98 0.90 -11.05 -17.27
C GLN A 98 2.30 -10.93 -17.87
N LYS A 99 3.20 -10.25 -17.18
CA LYS A 99 4.54 -9.94 -17.71
C LYS A 99 5.55 -11.02 -17.35
N PRO A 100 6.22 -11.68 -18.31
CA PRO A 100 7.36 -12.56 -18.00
C PRO A 100 8.50 -11.79 -17.29
N PRO A 101 9.20 -12.39 -16.30
CA PRO A 101 8.99 -13.75 -15.78
C PRO A 101 7.95 -13.81 -14.64
N PHE A 102 7.24 -12.74 -14.35
CA PHE A 102 6.30 -12.63 -13.22
C PHE A 102 4.98 -13.36 -13.45
N ASN A 103 4.70 -13.80 -14.69
CA ASN A 103 3.63 -14.72 -15.01
C ASN A 103 3.88 -16.15 -14.49
N ASP A 104 5.12 -16.47 -14.10
CA ASP A 104 5.48 -17.72 -13.45
C ASP A 104 5.16 -17.66 -11.95
N VAL A 105 4.31 -18.55 -11.47
CA VAL A 105 3.91 -18.63 -10.06
C VAL A 105 5.09 -18.90 -9.12
N ARG A 106 6.13 -19.61 -9.60
CA ARG A 106 7.33 -19.89 -8.81
C ARG A 106 8.08 -18.61 -8.47
N VAL A 107 8.20 -17.70 -9.46
CA VAL A 107 8.85 -16.38 -9.28
C VAL A 107 8.04 -15.53 -8.30
N ARG A 108 6.73 -15.45 -8.45
CA ARG A 108 5.87 -14.68 -7.53
C ARG A 108 5.92 -15.23 -6.11
N THR A 109 5.89 -16.56 -5.97
CA THR A 109 5.97 -17.21 -4.66
C THR A 109 7.33 -16.95 -4.00
N ALA A 110 8.41 -17.00 -4.76
CA ALA A 110 9.75 -16.70 -4.26
C ALA A 110 9.85 -15.26 -3.73
N LEU A 111 9.36 -14.28 -4.47
CA LEU A 111 9.34 -12.87 -4.03
C LEU A 111 8.51 -12.70 -2.74
N LYS A 112 7.38 -13.38 -2.65
CA LYS A 112 6.52 -13.39 -1.45
C LYS A 112 7.24 -13.98 -0.24
N LEU A 113 7.91 -15.11 -0.37
CA LEU A 113 8.62 -15.79 0.71
C LEU A 113 9.88 -15.04 1.15
N GLY A 114 10.60 -14.42 0.22
CA GLY A 114 11.84 -13.67 0.49
C GLY A 114 11.61 -12.33 1.20
N MET A 115 10.39 -11.86 1.30
CA MET A 115 10.07 -10.62 2.00
C MET A 115 9.91 -10.86 3.50
N ASP A 116 10.85 -10.39 4.29
CA ASP A 116 10.78 -10.41 5.76
C ASP A 116 9.86 -9.27 6.25
N ARG A 117 8.61 -9.64 6.51
CA ARG A 117 7.58 -8.69 6.94
C ARG A 117 7.84 -8.13 8.33
N ASP A 118 8.41 -8.94 9.22
CA ASP A 118 8.69 -8.51 10.59
C ASP A 118 9.76 -7.42 10.63
N ILE A 119 10.77 -7.52 9.78
CA ILE A 119 11.80 -6.46 9.65
C ILE A 119 11.15 -5.18 9.10
N ILE A 120 10.35 -5.27 8.02
CA ILE A 120 9.69 -4.09 7.44
C ILE A 120 8.80 -3.40 8.48
N VAL A 121 7.96 -4.16 9.16
CA VAL A 121 6.94 -3.62 10.07
C VAL A 121 7.55 -3.14 11.39
N ASN A 122 8.40 -3.95 12.01
CA ASN A 122 8.87 -3.71 13.38
C ASN A 122 10.20 -2.95 13.46
N LYS A 123 11.04 -3.00 12.40
CA LYS A 123 12.36 -2.37 12.41
C LYS A 123 12.46 -1.16 11.48
N VAL A 124 11.83 -1.22 10.31
CA VAL A 124 11.90 -0.13 9.33
C VAL A 124 10.81 0.89 9.57
N LYS A 125 9.54 0.49 9.54
CA LYS A 125 8.40 1.39 9.73
C LYS A 125 8.18 1.72 11.22
N ALA A 126 8.07 0.73 12.06
CA ALA A 126 7.95 0.84 13.52
C ALA A 126 6.85 1.82 14.00
N GLN A 127 5.68 1.78 13.36
CA GLN A 127 4.56 2.67 13.62
C GLN A 127 3.30 1.95 14.11
N GLY A 128 3.41 0.66 14.49
CA GLY A 128 2.29 -0.13 15.00
C GLY A 128 1.54 -0.94 13.96
N ASP A 129 2.00 -0.97 12.71
CA ASP A 129 1.42 -1.84 11.68
C ASP A 129 1.63 -3.32 12.03
N MET A 130 0.81 -4.19 11.44
CA MET A 130 0.92 -5.63 11.59
C MET A 130 1.45 -6.29 10.32
N PRO A 131 2.34 -7.30 10.43
CA PRO A 131 2.76 -8.09 9.28
C PRO A 131 1.57 -8.76 8.60
N ALA A 132 1.40 -8.56 7.29
CA ALA A 132 0.30 -9.13 6.53
C ALA A 132 0.71 -10.42 5.83
N TYR A 133 -0.04 -11.49 6.06
CA TYR A 133 0.11 -12.80 5.42
C TYR A 133 -1.03 -13.13 4.46
N GLY A 134 -2.02 -12.26 4.41
CA GLY A 134 -3.17 -12.27 3.49
C GLY A 134 -3.53 -10.88 3.02
N TYR A 135 -4.38 -10.80 2.03
CA TYR A 135 -4.79 -9.53 1.43
C TYR A 135 -5.88 -8.83 2.25
N THR A 136 -6.85 -9.58 2.76
CA THR A 136 -7.87 -9.03 3.66
C THR A 136 -7.25 -8.83 5.04
N PRO A 137 -7.31 -7.62 5.62
CA PRO A 137 -6.71 -7.35 6.93
C PRO A 137 -7.51 -8.00 8.07
N PRO A 138 -6.87 -8.25 9.22
CA PRO A 138 -7.59 -8.65 10.44
C PRO A 138 -8.58 -7.55 10.85
N TYR A 139 -9.59 -7.93 11.64
CA TYR A 139 -10.72 -7.08 12.08
C TYR A 139 -11.71 -6.69 10.97
N THR A 140 -11.57 -7.21 9.75
CA THR A 140 -12.62 -7.11 8.74
C THR A 140 -13.81 -7.96 9.18
N ASP A 141 -15.00 -7.38 9.23
CA ASP A 141 -16.21 -8.04 9.70
C ASP A 141 -16.56 -9.23 8.79
N GLY A 142 -16.94 -10.35 9.41
CA GLY A 142 -17.23 -11.60 8.68
C GLY A 142 -16.01 -12.32 8.08
N ALA A 143 -14.80 -11.78 8.18
CA ALA A 143 -13.61 -12.42 7.65
C ALA A 143 -13.19 -13.65 8.47
N LYS A 144 -13.11 -14.80 7.80
CA LYS A 144 -12.48 -16.02 8.34
C LYS A 144 -11.09 -16.14 7.75
N LEU A 145 -10.11 -15.50 8.39
CA LEU A 145 -8.73 -15.49 7.92
C LEU A 145 -8.08 -16.85 8.18
N THR A 146 -7.61 -17.48 7.12
CA THR A 146 -6.76 -18.68 7.20
C THR A 146 -5.31 -18.28 6.97
N GLN A 147 -4.42 -18.77 7.81
CA GLN A 147 -2.99 -18.56 7.62
C GLN A 147 -2.46 -19.50 6.54
N PRO A 148 -1.58 -19.03 5.65
CA PRO A 148 -0.93 -19.90 4.69
C PRO A 148 0.02 -20.87 5.41
N GLU A 149 0.29 -22.02 4.78
CA GLU A 149 1.20 -23.04 5.35
C GLU A 149 2.54 -22.47 5.79
N TRP A 150 3.12 -21.58 4.97
CA TRP A 150 4.42 -20.96 5.23
C TRP A 150 4.42 -19.90 6.35
N PHE A 151 3.25 -19.61 6.93
CA PHE A 151 3.14 -18.67 8.06
C PHE A 151 3.98 -19.15 9.26
N GLY A 152 3.93 -20.45 9.58
CA GLY A 152 4.68 -21.04 10.67
C GLY A 152 6.18 -21.30 10.38
N TRP A 153 6.66 -21.02 9.18
CA TRP A 153 8.07 -21.23 8.84
C TRP A 153 8.97 -20.08 9.35
N SER A 154 10.20 -20.40 9.71
CA SER A 154 11.21 -19.37 9.94
C SER A 154 11.51 -18.61 8.64
N GLN A 155 12.02 -17.39 8.75
CA GLN A 155 12.42 -16.63 7.56
C GLN A 155 13.55 -17.35 6.78
N GLU A 156 14.44 -18.06 7.47
CA GLU A 156 15.48 -18.87 6.83
C GLU A 156 14.87 -19.94 5.93
N LYS A 157 13.92 -20.70 6.45
CA LYS A 157 13.20 -21.71 5.65
C LYS A 157 12.46 -21.09 4.48
N ARG A 158 11.80 -19.94 4.65
CA ARG A 158 11.15 -19.20 3.56
C ARG A 158 12.17 -18.80 2.49
N ASN A 159 13.34 -18.33 2.88
CA ASN A 159 14.42 -17.93 1.97
C ASN A 159 14.98 -19.15 1.19
N GLU A 160 15.15 -20.28 1.83
CA GLU A 160 15.62 -21.53 1.18
C GLU A 160 14.63 -21.99 0.13
N GLU A 161 13.35 -22.06 0.46
CA GLU A 161 12.29 -22.43 -0.50
C GLU A 161 12.17 -21.42 -1.64
N ALA A 162 12.29 -20.12 -1.35
CA ALA A 162 12.29 -19.08 -2.38
C ALA A 162 13.47 -19.25 -3.37
N LYS A 163 14.67 -19.49 -2.88
CA LYS A 163 15.85 -19.74 -3.73
C LYS A 163 15.68 -20.97 -4.60
N LYS A 164 15.11 -22.04 -4.04
CA LYS A 164 14.79 -23.26 -4.79
C LYS A 164 13.81 -22.98 -5.94
N LEU A 165 12.72 -22.28 -5.66
CA LEU A 165 11.75 -21.90 -6.68
C LEU A 165 12.36 -21.01 -7.78
N LEU A 166 13.23 -20.06 -7.42
CA LEU A 166 13.94 -19.22 -8.37
C LEU A 166 14.89 -20.05 -9.25
N ALA A 167 15.63 -21.00 -8.67
CA ALA A 167 16.51 -21.91 -9.41
C ALA A 167 15.72 -22.76 -10.40
N GLU A 168 14.59 -23.34 -10.00
CA GLU A 168 13.67 -24.07 -10.86
C GLU A 168 13.13 -23.21 -12.03
N ALA A 169 12.95 -21.91 -11.82
CA ALA A 169 12.57 -20.94 -12.83
C ALA A 169 13.74 -20.42 -13.67
N GLY A 170 14.98 -20.87 -13.40
CA GLY A 170 16.17 -20.51 -14.16
C GLY A 170 16.98 -19.33 -13.59
N TYR A 171 16.75 -18.94 -12.35
CA TYR A 171 17.46 -17.83 -11.68
C TYR A 171 18.32 -18.35 -10.53
N THR A 172 19.61 -18.11 -10.64
CA THR A 172 20.64 -18.54 -9.68
C THR A 172 21.58 -17.37 -9.35
N ALA A 173 22.59 -17.62 -8.49
CA ALA A 173 23.61 -16.62 -8.18
C ALA A 173 24.36 -16.12 -9.44
N ASP A 174 24.58 -17.00 -10.40
CA ASP A 174 25.28 -16.67 -11.67
C ASP A 174 24.34 -15.96 -12.68
N LYS A 175 23.06 -16.18 -12.56
CA LYS A 175 22.02 -15.56 -13.40
C LYS A 175 20.90 -15.02 -12.50
N PRO A 176 21.12 -13.92 -11.77
CA PRO A 176 20.14 -13.39 -10.83
C PRO A 176 18.95 -12.76 -11.55
N LEU A 177 17.78 -12.86 -10.94
CA LEU A 177 16.60 -12.10 -11.34
C LEU A 177 16.82 -10.62 -11.02
N THR A 178 16.53 -9.76 -11.99
CA THR A 178 16.48 -8.30 -11.79
C THR A 178 15.05 -7.82 -12.02
N ILE A 179 14.52 -7.05 -11.08
CA ILE A 179 13.18 -6.48 -11.14
C ILE A 179 13.22 -4.95 -11.02
N ASN A 180 12.28 -4.29 -11.66
CA ASN A 180 12.00 -2.87 -11.40
C ASN A 180 10.89 -2.77 -10.36
N LEU A 181 11.15 -2.09 -9.24
CA LEU A 181 10.18 -1.80 -8.21
C LEU A 181 9.69 -0.36 -8.37
N LEU A 182 8.45 -0.24 -8.83
CA LEU A 182 7.78 1.03 -9.05
C LEU A 182 7.05 1.48 -7.79
N TYR A 183 7.21 2.74 -7.41
CA TYR A 183 6.44 3.37 -6.34
C TYR A 183 6.06 4.80 -6.71
N ASN A 184 4.98 5.31 -6.15
CA ASN A 184 4.63 6.72 -6.30
C ASN A 184 5.48 7.57 -5.35
N THR A 185 5.86 8.76 -5.80
CA THR A 185 6.76 9.66 -5.08
C THR A 185 6.25 9.98 -3.68
N SER A 186 6.99 9.54 -2.68
CA SER A 186 6.77 9.76 -1.24
C SER A 186 8.03 9.34 -0.49
N ASP A 187 8.37 10.06 0.57
CA ASP A 187 9.53 9.73 1.40
C ASP A 187 9.35 8.37 2.08
N LEU A 188 8.16 8.06 2.58
CA LEU A 188 7.84 6.77 3.18
C LEU A 188 7.96 5.63 2.17
N HIS A 189 7.33 5.76 0.99
CA HIS A 189 7.36 4.70 -0.02
C HIS A 189 8.78 4.44 -0.51
N LYS A 190 9.60 5.48 -0.65
CA LYS A 190 11.02 5.35 -0.98
C LYS A 190 11.78 4.52 0.07
N LYS A 191 11.61 4.83 1.35
CA LYS A 191 12.28 4.10 2.45
C LYS A 191 11.88 2.66 2.51
N LEU A 192 10.58 2.37 2.38
CA LEU A 192 10.08 0.99 2.34
C LEU A 192 10.59 0.24 1.11
N ALA A 193 10.65 0.88 -0.05
CA ALA A 193 11.18 0.29 -1.28
C ALA A 193 12.69 -0.02 -1.18
N ILE A 194 13.48 0.86 -0.56
CA ILE A 194 14.89 0.61 -0.28
C ILE A 194 15.06 -0.60 0.64
N ALA A 195 14.28 -0.69 1.71
CA ALA A 195 14.32 -1.80 2.65
C ALA A 195 13.89 -3.12 1.97
N ALA A 196 12.82 -3.11 1.20
CA ALA A 196 12.37 -4.26 0.42
C ALA A 196 13.44 -4.75 -0.57
N SER A 197 14.06 -3.82 -1.29
CA SER A 197 15.18 -4.11 -2.21
C SER A 197 16.33 -4.81 -1.49
N SER A 198 16.75 -4.29 -0.34
CA SER A 198 17.82 -4.87 0.47
C SER A 198 17.47 -6.27 0.97
N LEU A 199 16.24 -6.48 1.41
CA LEU A 199 15.77 -7.79 1.89
C LEU A 199 15.72 -8.82 0.76
N TRP A 200 15.18 -8.49 -0.41
CA TRP A 200 15.19 -9.39 -1.55
C TRP A 200 16.61 -9.73 -2.00
N LYS A 201 17.51 -8.76 -2.02
CA LYS A 201 18.93 -9.01 -2.34
C LYS A 201 19.59 -9.94 -1.33
N LYS A 202 19.45 -9.64 -0.05
CA LYS A 202 20.06 -10.41 1.04
C LYS A 202 19.47 -11.82 1.14
N ASN A 203 18.16 -11.93 1.10
CA ASN A 203 17.45 -13.17 1.41
C ASN A 203 17.44 -14.15 0.24
N ILE A 204 17.27 -13.66 -0.99
CA ILE A 204 17.04 -14.51 -2.16
C ILE A 204 17.85 -14.12 -3.41
N GLY A 205 18.79 -13.17 -3.30
CA GLY A 205 19.68 -12.80 -4.40
C GLY A 205 19.04 -12.04 -5.54
N VAL A 206 17.86 -11.49 -5.36
CA VAL A 206 17.15 -10.70 -6.39
C VAL A 206 17.69 -9.28 -6.41
N ASN A 207 18.04 -8.79 -7.59
CA ASN A 207 18.45 -7.41 -7.82
C ASN A 207 17.21 -6.55 -8.08
N VAL A 208 17.17 -5.38 -7.46
CA VAL A 208 16.05 -4.45 -7.59
C VAL A 208 16.53 -3.09 -8.08
N LYS A 209 15.90 -2.57 -9.11
CA LYS A 209 16.02 -1.18 -9.56
C LYS A 209 14.79 -0.42 -9.07
N LEU A 210 15.01 0.65 -8.32
CA LEU A 210 13.93 1.50 -7.82
C LEU A 210 13.53 2.52 -8.88
N VAL A 211 12.23 2.62 -9.14
CA VAL A 211 11.65 3.57 -10.09
C VAL A 211 10.50 4.28 -9.40
N ASN A 212 10.49 5.62 -9.42
CA ASN A 212 9.38 6.40 -8.89
C ASN A 212 8.70 7.22 -9.97
N GLN A 213 7.41 7.44 -9.79
CA GLN A 213 6.59 8.26 -10.66
C GLN A 213 5.68 9.16 -9.81
N GLU A 214 5.29 10.28 -10.38
CA GLU A 214 4.21 11.12 -9.86
C GLU A 214 2.90 10.31 -9.86
N TRP A 215 1.99 10.62 -8.93
CA TRP A 215 0.81 9.81 -8.65
C TRP A 215 -0.04 9.47 -9.86
N LYS A 216 -0.38 10.46 -10.70
CA LYS A 216 -1.21 10.22 -11.89
C LYS A 216 -0.52 9.27 -12.89
N THR A 217 0.73 9.54 -13.21
CA THR A 217 1.53 8.69 -14.09
C THR A 217 1.68 7.28 -13.53
N PHE A 218 1.89 7.17 -12.22
CA PHE A 218 1.97 5.90 -11.52
C PHE A 218 0.68 5.07 -11.65
N LEU A 219 -0.48 5.69 -11.49
CA LEU A 219 -1.77 5.03 -11.68
C LEU A 219 -1.96 4.56 -13.13
N ASP A 220 -1.63 5.40 -14.10
CA ASP A 220 -1.72 5.05 -15.52
C ASP A 220 -0.81 3.87 -15.86
N THR A 221 0.43 3.85 -15.36
CA THR A 221 1.38 2.75 -15.55
C THR A 221 0.86 1.43 -14.97
N ARG A 222 0.24 1.46 -13.79
CA ARG A 222 -0.36 0.28 -13.17
C ARG A 222 -1.55 -0.25 -13.98
N HIS A 223 -2.46 0.62 -14.40
CA HIS A 223 -3.63 0.24 -15.21
C HIS A 223 -3.24 -0.33 -16.57
N GLN A 224 -2.22 0.23 -17.20
CA GLN A 224 -1.69 -0.27 -18.48
C GLN A 224 -0.89 -1.57 -18.35
N GLY A 225 -0.48 -1.95 -17.13
CA GLY A 225 0.32 -3.16 -16.90
C GLY A 225 1.75 -3.06 -17.44
N THR A 226 2.33 -1.87 -17.49
CA THR A 226 3.70 -1.62 -17.97
C THR A 226 4.73 -1.55 -16.84
N PHE A 227 4.56 -2.36 -15.82
CA PHE A 227 5.42 -2.47 -14.64
C PHE A 227 5.78 -3.93 -14.36
N ASP A 228 6.84 -4.16 -13.56
CA ASP A 228 7.21 -5.48 -13.06
C ASP A 228 6.54 -5.74 -11.71
N VAL A 229 6.96 -4.99 -10.72
CA VAL A 229 6.42 -4.98 -9.34
C VAL A 229 6.15 -3.54 -8.97
N ALA A 230 5.00 -3.27 -8.40
CA ALA A 230 4.60 -1.91 -8.01
C ALA A 230 4.15 -1.86 -6.55
N ARG A 231 4.45 -0.76 -5.89
CA ARG A 231 3.83 -0.44 -4.61
C ARG A 231 2.32 -0.34 -4.79
N ALA A 232 1.59 -0.89 -3.86
CA ALA A 232 0.13 -0.80 -3.86
C ALA A 232 -0.40 -0.70 -2.43
N GLY A 233 -1.65 -0.35 -2.31
CA GLY A 233 -2.39 -0.36 -1.07
C GLY A 233 -3.88 -0.35 -1.39
N TRP A 234 -4.65 -0.97 -0.53
CA TRP A 234 -6.10 -0.95 -0.60
C TRP A 234 -6.69 -0.75 0.77
N CYS A 235 -7.61 0.18 0.89
CA CYS A 235 -8.39 0.42 2.09
C CYS A 235 -9.85 0.06 1.80
N ALA A 236 -10.52 -0.58 2.77
CA ALA A 236 -11.89 -1.00 2.61
C ALA A 236 -12.84 0.17 2.37
N ASP A 237 -13.70 0.08 1.36
CA ASP A 237 -14.81 1.00 1.14
C ASP A 237 -15.95 0.74 2.13
N TYR A 238 -16.05 -0.50 2.62
CA TYR A 238 -16.99 -0.97 3.62
C TYR A 238 -16.40 -2.16 4.39
N ASN A 239 -16.85 -2.39 5.62
CA ASN A 239 -16.27 -3.38 6.53
C ASN A 239 -16.77 -4.81 6.22
N GLU A 240 -16.26 -5.39 5.12
CA GLU A 240 -16.58 -6.75 4.69
C GLU A 240 -15.50 -7.24 3.70
N PRO A 241 -15.15 -8.57 3.65
CA PRO A 241 -14.05 -9.09 2.84
C PRO A 241 -14.13 -8.78 1.34
N THR A 242 -15.33 -8.70 0.77
CA THR A 242 -15.52 -8.43 -0.66
C THR A 242 -15.00 -7.06 -1.08
N SER A 243 -14.88 -6.10 -0.14
CA SER A 243 -14.21 -4.82 -0.42
C SER A 243 -12.76 -5.01 -0.89
N PHE A 244 -12.11 -6.08 -0.43
CA PHE A 244 -10.77 -6.48 -0.87
C PHE A 244 -10.83 -7.49 -2.04
N LEU A 245 -11.58 -8.56 -1.89
CA LEU A 245 -11.58 -9.69 -2.83
C LEU A 245 -12.10 -9.30 -4.21
N ASN A 246 -13.08 -8.43 -4.31
CA ASN A 246 -13.62 -7.97 -5.59
C ASN A 246 -12.58 -7.21 -6.44
N THR A 247 -11.53 -6.65 -5.83
CA THR A 247 -10.45 -6.00 -6.59
C THR A 247 -9.59 -7.00 -7.36
N MET A 248 -9.65 -8.29 -7.02
CA MET A 248 -8.86 -9.36 -7.64
C MET A 248 -9.63 -10.17 -8.68
N LEU A 249 -10.92 -9.94 -8.85
CA LEU A 249 -11.71 -10.58 -9.92
C LEU A 249 -11.12 -10.24 -11.28
N SER A 250 -11.11 -11.21 -12.19
CA SER A 250 -10.51 -11.06 -13.52
C SER A 250 -11.10 -9.92 -14.35
N ASN A 251 -12.35 -9.54 -14.09
CA ASN A 251 -13.08 -8.46 -14.76
C ASN A 251 -13.09 -7.15 -13.98
N SER A 252 -12.44 -7.07 -12.82
CA SER A 252 -12.39 -5.84 -12.03
C SER A 252 -11.42 -4.82 -12.64
N SER A 253 -11.86 -3.57 -12.78
CA SER A 253 -10.99 -2.46 -13.17
C SER A 253 -9.92 -2.13 -12.12
N MET A 254 -10.09 -2.60 -10.88
CA MET A 254 -9.12 -2.44 -9.80
C MET A 254 -8.05 -3.53 -9.79
N ASN A 255 -8.18 -4.57 -10.62
CA ASN A 255 -7.21 -5.65 -10.73
C ASN A 255 -5.98 -5.22 -11.57
N THR A 256 -5.20 -4.31 -11.04
CA THR A 256 -3.99 -3.79 -11.71
C THR A 256 -2.83 -4.77 -11.72
N ALA A 257 -2.86 -5.81 -10.89
CA ALA A 257 -1.93 -6.93 -10.95
C ALA A 257 -2.20 -7.87 -12.14
N HIS A 258 -3.32 -7.69 -12.85
CA HIS A 258 -3.78 -8.53 -13.95
C HIS A 258 -3.85 -10.02 -13.59
N TYR A 259 -4.24 -10.30 -12.35
CA TYR A 259 -4.48 -11.65 -11.87
C TYR A 259 -5.69 -12.26 -12.56
N LYS A 260 -5.58 -13.52 -12.97
CA LYS A 260 -6.68 -14.27 -13.60
C LYS A 260 -6.76 -15.67 -13.01
N SER A 261 -7.89 -15.99 -12.43
CA SER A 261 -8.16 -17.31 -11.87
C SER A 261 -9.64 -17.64 -11.99
N PRO A 262 -10.05 -18.52 -12.91
CA PRO A 262 -11.46 -18.95 -12.98
C PRO A 262 -11.99 -19.53 -11.68
N ALA A 263 -11.14 -20.20 -10.89
CA ALA A 263 -11.51 -20.75 -9.60
C ALA A 263 -11.74 -19.67 -8.52
N PHE A 264 -11.13 -18.52 -8.69
CA PHE A 264 -11.35 -17.37 -7.80
C PHE A 264 -12.58 -16.55 -8.23
N ASP A 265 -12.85 -16.48 -9.53
CA ASP A 265 -13.95 -15.72 -10.12
C ASP A 265 -15.32 -16.39 -9.93
N SER A 266 -15.34 -17.72 -9.61
CA SER A 266 -16.55 -18.52 -9.40
C SER A 266 -17.08 -18.41 -7.96
#